data_201cf39416fc30105617fff8b84e63c2
#
_entry.id   201cf39416fc30105617fff8b84e63c2
#
_cell.length_a   1.000
_cell.length_b   1.000
_cell.length_c   1.000
_cell.angle_alpha   90.00
_cell.angle_beta   90.00
_cell.angle_gamma   90.00
#
_symmetry.space_group_name_H-M   'P 1'
#
loop_
_entity.id
_entity.type
_entity.pdbx_description
1 polymer ?
#
loop_
_entity_poly.entity_id
_entity_poly.type
_entity_poly.pdbx_seq_one_letter_code
_entity_poly.pdbx_strand_id
1 'polypeptide(L)'
;MAANDTRSPDPTLADTIAATASGPGTGTRVPSSEMPEQIGDYRILRILGAGGMGVVYLAEQQGSLRRQVALKVIRPDFATDDVLSRFENERRSLALMNHESIARVHDAGTTSAGQPYFVMEYVDGPSITRYCDERRLSVDERLELFIRVCHGVQHAHQKAVIHRDLKPSNILVVEQDGRPVPKIIDFGVAKATAQRPSDATMVTRQGQWIGTLE
;
A
#
# COMPACT_ATOMS: atom_id res chain seq x y z
N MET A 1 -30.05 25.76 -23.58
CA MET A 1 -29.37 26.28 -22.39
C MET A 1 -28.78 25.08 -21.66
N ALA A 2 -27.53 24.81 -21.89
CA ALA A 2 -26.81 23.65 -21.31
C ALA A 2 -26.09 24.14 -20.06
N ALA A 3 -26.39 23.54 -18.92
CA ALA A 3 -25.70 23.80 -17.66
C ALA A 3 -24.43 22.93 -17.63
N ASN A 4 -23.31 23.60 -17.53
CA ASN A 4 -21.95 23.02 -17.45
C ASN A 4 -21.72 22.57 -15.99
N ASP A 5 -21.74 21.25 -15.74
CA ASP A 5 -21.43 20.68 -14.42
C ASP A 5 -19.92 20.43 -14.35
N THR A 6 -19.17 21.43 -13.90
CA THR A 6 -17.74 21.31 -13.57
C THR A 6 -17.61 20.82 -12.13
N ARG A 7 -17.66 19.50 -11.93
CA ARG A 7 -17.24 18.89 -10.65
C ARG A 7 -15.74 19.01 -10.50
N SER A 8 -15.31 19.86 -9.57
CA SER A 8 -13.95 19.87 -9.02
C SER A 8 -13.64 18.53 -8.36
N PRO A 9 -12.42 17.98 -8.50
CA PRO A 9 -12.03 16.75 -7.83
C PRO A 9 -11.98 16.96 -6.30
N ASP A 10 -12.55 16.01 -5.58
CA ASP A 10 -12.65 15.95 -4.12
C ASP A 10 -11.26 15.91 -3.47
N PRO A 11 -10.90 16.86 -2.58
CA PRO A 11 -9.57 16.93 -1.96
C PRO A 11 -9.30 15.86 -0.89
N THR A 12 -10.24 14.98 -0.59
CA THR A 12 -10.26 14.14 0.60
C THR A 12 -9.37 12.89 0.55
N LEU A 13 -8.87 12.45 -0.62
CA LEU A 13 -7.99 11.28 -0.69
C LEU A 13 -6.55 11.59 -0.20
N ALA A 14 -6.13 12.84 -0.34
CA ALA A 14 -4.80 13.28 0.12
C ALA A 14 -4.71 13.31 1.65
N ASP A 15 -5.80 13.65 2.34
CA ASP A 15 -5.83 13.81 3.80
C ASP A 15 -5.78 12.47 4.54
N THR A 16 -6.36 11.40 3.98
CA THR A 16 -6.38 10.07 4.64
C THR A 16 -5.00 9.41 4.68
N ILE A 17 -4.13 9.74 3.72
CA ILE A 17 -2.75 9.20 3.67
C ILE A 17 -1.78 10.09 4.45
N ALA A 18 -2.10 11.39 4.61
CA ALA A 18 -1.29 12.32 5.39
C ALA A 18 -1.42 12.12 6.92
N ALA A 19 -2.52 11.58 7.41
CA ALA A 19 -2.77 11.36 8.85
C ALA A 19 -1.85 10.32 9.50
N THR A 20 -1.12 9.50 8.73
CA THR A 20 -0.16 8.52 9.26
C THR A 20 1.25 9.06 9.53
N ALA A 21 1.48 10.36 9.30
CA ALA A 21 2.81 10.99 9.43
C ALA A 21 2.99 11.87 10.68
N SER A 22 2.01 11.98 11.59
CA SER A 22 2.09 12.87 12.75
C SER A 22 2.58 12.17 14.01
N GLY A 23 3.88 11.86 14.07
CA GLY A 23 4.63 11.73 15.34
C GLY A 23 5.50 12.98 15.51
N PRO A 24 5.77 13.49 16.75
CA PRO A 24 6.59 14.68 16.96
C PRO A 24 8.07 14.35 16.72
N GLY A 25 8.56 14.63 15.54
CA GLY A 25 9.97 14.42 15.18
C GLY A 25 10.36 15.28 13.98
N THR A 26 11.06 16.38 14.26
CA THR A 26 11.90 17.24 13.39
C THR A 26 11.55 17.18 11.89
N GLY A 27 10.89 18.23 11.44
CA GLY A 27 10.54 18.45 10.04
C GLY A 27 11.76 18.35 9.11
N THR A 28 11.96 17.19 8.53
CA THR A 28 12.81 17.05 7.36
C THR A 28 11.95 17.47 6.18
N ARG A 29 12.14 18.71 5.76
CA ARG A 29 11.63 19.27 4.52
C ARG A 29 11.91 18.27 3.41
N VAL A 30 10.88 17.65 2.84
CA VAL A 30 10.99 16.86 1.61
C VAL A 30 11.59 17.83 0.58
N PRO A 31 12.77 17.56 0.01
CA PRO A 31 13.28 18.41 -1.05
C PRO A 31 12.24 18.40 -2.17
N SER A 32 11.96 19.55 -2.74
CA SER A 32 11.17 19.73 -3.96
C SER A 32 11.96 19.18 -5.16
N SER A 33 12.29 17.89 -5.11
CA SER A 33 12.72 17.13 -6.27
C SER A 33 11.47 16.90 -7.11
N GLU A 34 11.50 17.40 -8.30
CA GLU A 34 10.45 17.26 -9.30
C GLU A 34 9.96 15.81 -9.33
N MET A 35 8.64 15.64 -9.27
CA MET A 35 8.02 14.32 -9.40
C MET A 35 8.52 13.70 -10.70
N PRO A 36 9.08 12.47 -10.69
CA PRO A 36 9.57 11.86 -11.92
C PRO A 36 8.41 11.72 -12.91
N GLU A 37 8.65 12.02 -14.18
CA GLU A 37 7.64 11.86 -15.21
C GLU A 37 7.36 10.38 -15.51
N GLN A 38 8.39 9.54 -15.39
CA GLN A 38 8.32 8.12 -15.72
C GLN A 38 9.26 7.29 -14.84
N ILE A 39 8.84 6.07 -14.51
CA ILE A 39 9.65 5.04 -13.85
C ILE A 39 9.45 3.74 -14.62
N GLY A 40 10.50 3.23 -15.28
CA GLY A 40 10.36 2.08 -16.19
C GLY A 40 9.29 2.35 -17.26
N ASP A 41 8.36 1.42 -17.42
CA ASP A 41 7.25 1.53 -18.38
C ASP A 41 6.01 2.22 -17.79
N TYR A 42 6.17 2.96 -16.68
CA TYR A 42 5.06 3.56 -15.94
C TYR A 42 5.17 5.09 -15.94
N ARG A 43 4.22 5.75 -16.59
CA ARG A 43 4.08 7.21 -16.56
C ARG A 43 3.46 7.62 -15.23
N ILE A 44 4.12 8.48 -14.49
CA ILE A 44 3.65 8.96 -13.20
C ILE A 44 2.57 10.02 -13.41
N LEU A 45 1.46 9.87 -12.70
CA LEU A 45 0.32 10.79 -12.77
C LEU A 45 0.27 11.73 -11.57
N ARG A 46 0.41 11.18 -10.36
CA ARG A 46 0.42 11.96 -9.11
C ARG A 46 0.95 11.11 -7.95
N ILE A 47 1.25 11.76 -6.84
CA ILE A 47 1.56 11.09 -5.57
C ILE A 47 0.26 10.63 -4.93
N LEU A 48 0.21 9.37 -4.47
CA LEU A 48 -0.85 8.81 -3.62
C LEU A 48 -0.51 8.96 -2.15
N GLY A 49 0.78 8.85 -1.80
CA GLY A 49 1.25 9.00 -0.44
C GLY A 49 2.77 8.97 -0.35
N ALA A 50 3.29 9.57 0.73
CA ALA A 50 4.71 9.55 1.05
C ALA A 50 4.88 9.21 2.54
N GLY A 51 5.80 8.31 2.86
CA GLY A 51 6.07 7.88 4.22
C GLY A 51 7.54 7.55 4.47
N GLY A 52 7.85 7.07 5.67
CA GLY A 52 9.22 6.74 6.06
C GLY A 52 9.91 5.74 5.14
N MET A 53 9.16 4.80 4.56
CA MET A 53 9.68 3.71 3.73
C MET A 53 9.73 4.01 2.24
N GLY A 54 9.08 5.07 1.77
CA GLY A 54 9.06 5.40 0.35
C GLY A 54 7.91 6.30 -0.07
N VAL A 55 7.74 6.40 -1.38
CA VAL A 55 6.66 7.17 -2.01
C VAL A 55 5.82 6.24 -2.86
N VAL A 56 4.49 6.41 -2.78
CA VAL A 56 3.53 5.69 -3.61
C VAL A 56 2.96 6.66 -4.64
N TYR A 57 3.06 6.29 -5.89
CA TYR A 57 2.55 7.06 -7.01
C TYR A 57 1.33 6.37 -7.64
N LEU A 58 0.37 7.15 -8.11
CA LEU A 58 -0.53 6.71 -9.15
C LEU A 58 0.24 6.80 -10.47
N ALA A 59 0.29 5.71 -11.21
CA ALA A 59 0.95 5.65 -12.50
C ALA A 59 0.08 4.95 -13.54
N GLU A 60 0.36 5.22 -14.81
CA GLU A 60 -0.25 4.55 -15.94
C GLU A 60 0.79 3.67 -16.63
N GLN A 61 0.51 2.38 -16.70
CA GLN A 61 1.34 1.45 -17.45
C GLN A 61 1.25 1.80 -18.94
N GLN A 62 2.42 1.99 -19.57
CA GLN A 62 2.53 2.24 -21.01
C GLN A 62 2.54 0.89 -21.76
N GLY A 63 1.95 0.84 -22.94
CA GLY A 63 1.91 -0.36 -23.75
C GLY A 63 0.56 -0.55 -24.47
N SER A 64 0.30 -1.76 -24.97
CA SER A 64 -0.92 -2.10 -25.69
C SER A 64 -2.19 -2.05 -24.81
N LEU A 65 -2.04 -2.34 -23.52
CA LEU A 65 -3.11 -2.25 -22.52
C LEU A 65 -2.71 -1.20 -21.50
N ARG A 66 -3.34 -0.04 -21.57
CA ARG A 66 -3.15 1.01 -20.57
C ARG A 66 -3.98 0.71 -19.34
N ARG A 67 -3.35 0.75 -18.17
CA ARG A 67 -4.05 0.62 -16.88
C ARG A 67 -3.42 1.50 -15.83
N GLN A 68 -4.23 1.97 -14.89
CA GLN A 68 -3.74 2.64 -13.71
C GLN A 68 -3.23 1.62 -12.70
N VAL A 69 -2.12 1.95 -12.06
CA VAL A 69 -1.44 1.14 -11.06
C VAL A 69 -0.97 2.01 -9.90
N ALA A 70 -0.81 1.41 -8.72
CA ALA A 70 -0.07 2.03 -7.63
C ALA A 70 1.39 1.57 -7.72
N LEU A 71 2.32 2.53 -7.81
CA LEU A 71 3.75 2.28 -7.92
C LEU A 71 4.45 2.79 -6.66
N LYS A 72 4.97 1.88 -5.85
CA LYS A 72 5.67 2.19 -4.60
C LYS A 72 7.17 2.10 -4.80
N VAL A 73 7.85 3.24 -4.67
CA VAL A 73 9.33 3.34 -4.71
C VAL A 73 9.86 3.31 -3.29
N ILE A 74 10.81 2.41 -3.03
CA ILE A 74 11.46 2.27 -1.72
C ILE A 74 12.62 3.28 -1.63
N ARG A 75 12.77 3.92 -0.48
CA ARG A 75 13.85 4.91 -0.25
C ARG A 75 15.23 4.25 -0.27
N PRO A 76 16.27 4.98 -0.71
CA PRO A 76 17.65 4.46 -0.79
C PRO A 76 18.19 3.96 0.56
N ASP A 77 17.84 4.63 1.66
CA ASP A 77 18.27 4.29 3.02
C ASP A 77 17.84 2.85 3.43
N PHE A 78 16.86 2.29 2.72
CA PHE A 78 16.34 0.94 2.90
C PHE A 78 16.73 -0.02 1.76
N ALA A 79 17.51 0.42 0.76
CA ALA A 79 17.90 -0.36 -0.41
C ALA A 79 19.31 -0.93 -0.27
N THR A 80 19.55 -1.76 0.76
CA THR A 80 20.84 -2.49 0.90
C THR A 80 20.85 -3.77 0.05
N ASP A 81 22.02 -4.37 -0.21
CA ASP A 81 22.15 -5.60 -1.00
C ASP A 81 21.33 -6.75 -0.40
N ASP A 82 21.30 -6.86 0.93
CA ASP A 82 20.44 -7.80 1.65
C ASP A 82 18.97 -7.56 1.39
N VAL A 83 18.57 -6.29 1.26
CA VAL A 83 17.23 -5.88 0.95
C VAL A 83 16.86 -6.23 -0.48
N LEU A 84 17.76 -6.04 -1.42
CA LEU A 84 17.54 -6.38 -2.83
C LEU A 84 17.37 -7.89 -3.02
N SER A 85 18.19 -8.71 -2.34
CA SER A 85 18.08 -10.18 -2.41
C SER A 85 16.76 -10.69 -1.81
N ARG A 86 16.31 -10.10 -0.69
CA ARG A 86 14.99 -10.40 -0.08
C ARG A 86 13.84 -9.90 -0.93
N PHE A 87 14.00 -8.74 -1.55
CA PHE A 87 13.05 -8.18 -2.50
C PHE A 87 12.70 -9.17 -3.63
N GLU A 88 13.71 -9.82 -4.21
CA GLU A 88 13.50 -10.83 -5.25
C GLU A 88 12.74 -12.07 -4.74
N ASN A 89 13.01 -12.50 -3.52
CA ASN A 89 12.30 -13.62 -2.90
C ASN A 89 10.85 -13.25 -2.53
N GLU A 90 10.65 -12.07 -1.95
CA GLU A 90 9.33 -11.53 -1.56
C GLU A 90 8.46 -11.29 -2.81
N ARG A 91 9.04 -10.78 -3.90
CA ARG A 91 8.39 -10.60 -5.19
C ARG A 91 7.73 -11.89 -5.68
N ARG A 92 8.43 -13.03 -5.59
CA ARG A 92 7.86 -14.33 -5.98
C ARG A 92 6.68 -14.73 -5.10
N SER A 93 6.79 -14.54 -3.80
CA SER A 93 5.73 -14.86 -2.84
C SER A 93 4.51 -13.96 -3.04
N LEU A 94 4.72 -12.67 -3.27
CA LEU A 94 3.65 -11.70 -3.52
C LEU A 94 2.93 -11.96 -4.86
N ALA A 95 3.66 -12.36 -5.90
CA ALA A 95 3.08 -12.73 -7.19
C ALA A 95 2.15 -13.97 -7.11
N LEU A 96 2.35 -14.83 -6.11
CA LEU A 96 1.50 -16.00 -5.86
C LEU A 96 0.22 -15.66 -5.07
N MET A 97 0.11 -14.46 -4.53
CA MET A 97 -1.10 -14.03 -3.81
C MET A 97 -2.19 -13.62 -4.81
N ASN A 98 -3.19 -14.46 -4.92
CA ASN A 98 -4.38 -14.22 -5.72
C ASN A 98 -5.61 -14.42 -4.85
N HIS A 99 -6.13 -13.33 -4.27
CA HIS A 99 -7.31 -13.33 -3.42
C HIS A 99 -8.11 -12.05 -3.64
N GLU A 100 -9.43 -12.13 -3.63
CA GLU A 100 -10.31 -10.99 -3.88
C GLU A 100 -10.01 -9.81 -2.93
N SER A 101 -9.76 -10.09 -1.66
CA SER A 101 -9.49 -9.09 -0.63
C SER A 101 -8.02 -8.70 -0.51
N ILE A 102 -7.17 -8.98 -1.49
CA ILE A 102 -5.76 -8.57 -1.52
C ILE A 102 -5.47 -7.83 -2.82
N ALA A 103 -4.90 -6.64 -2.74
CA ALA A 103 -4.42 -5.93 -3.92
C ALA A 103 -3.28 -6.71 -4.60
N ARG A 104 -3.43 -6.98 -5.90
CA ARG A 104 -2.46 -7.78 -6.65
C ARG A 104 -1.16 -7.03 -6.85
N VAL A 105 -0.04 -7.71 -6.69
CA VAL A 105 1.25 -7.24 -7.20
C VAL A 105 1.37 -7.65 -8.66
N HIS A 106 1.57 -6.67 -9.53
CA HIS A 106 1.63 -6.88 -10.98
C HIS A 106 3.07 -7.03 -11.46
N ASP A 107 3.97 -6.24 -10.88
CA ASP A 107 5.36 -6.20 -11.29
C ASP A 107 6.25 -5.66 -10.17
N ALA A 108 7.56 -5.79 -10.33
CA ALA A 108 8.55 -5.18 -9.48
C ALA A 108 9.84 -4.98 -10.27
N GLY A 109 10.55 -3.91 -9.97
CA GLY A 109 11.77 -3.55 -10.69
C GLY A 109 12.67 -2.63 -9.88
N THR A 110 13.68 -2.09 -10.56
CA THR A 110 14.64 -1.15 -10.00
C THR A 110 14.67 0.11 -10.88
N THR A 111 14.62 1.27 -10.27
CA THR A 111 14.74 2.55 -11.00
C THR A 111 16.16 2.73 -11.54
N SER A 112 16.35 3.71 -12.43
CA SER A 112 17.69 4.08 -12.93
C SER A 112 18.66 4.53 -11.82
N ALA A 113 18.12 4.98 -10.69
CA ALA A 113 18.88 5.35 -9.48
C ALA A 113 19.13 4.16 -8.52
N GLY A 114 18.81 2.91 -8.93
CA GLY A 114 19.01 1.72 -8.11
C GLY A 114 17.97 1.50 -7.01
N GLN A 115 16.87 2.25 -6.99
CA GLN A 115 15.82 2.11 -5.98
C GLN A 115 14.83 1.01 -6.38
N PRO A 116 14.52 0.05 -5.50
CA PRO A 116 13.48 -0.94 -5.74
C PRO A 116 12.11 -0.28 -5.84
N TYR A 117 11.26 -0.80 -6.72
CA TYR A 117 9.85 -0.41 -6.77
C TYR A 117 8.94 -1.61 -6.96
N PHE A 118 7.72 -1.51 -6.46
CA PHE A 118 6.63 -2.45 -6.70
C PHE A 118 5.51 -1.78 -7.47
N VAL A 119 4.92 -2.54 -8.36
CA VAL A 119 3.72 -2.16 -9.12
C VAL A 119 2.58 -3.04 -8.67
N MET A 120 1.51 -2.43 -8.20
CA MET A 120 0.37 -3.14 -7.65
C MET A 120 -0.95 -2.56 -8.16
N GLU A 121 -2.01 -3.31 -7.96
CA GLU A 121 -3.37 -2.89 -8.23
C GLU A 121 -3.64 -1.52 -7.61
N TYR A 122 -4.07 -0.57 -8.42
CA TYR A 122 -4.60 0.69 -7.91
C TYR A 122 -6.02 0.44 -7.40
N VAL A 123 -6.22 0.65 -6.12
CA VAL A 123 -7.50 0.49 -5.43
C VAL A 123 -8.07 1.88 -5.19
N ASP A 124 -9.09 2.25 -5.95
CA ASP A 124 -9.77 3.54 -5.82
C ASP A 124 -10.95 3.42 -4.85
N GLY A 125 -10.68 3.66 -3.59
CA GLY A 125 -11.68 3.54 -2.53
C GLY A 125 -11.22 4.13 -1.20
N PRO A 126 -12.17 4.48 -0.31
CA PRO A 126 -11.86 4.96 1.03
C PRO A 126 -11.30 3.83 1.91
N SER A 127 -10.67 4.20 3.04
CA SER A 127 -10.32 3.22 4.08
C SER A 127 -11.57 2.54 4.63
N ILE A 128 -11.40 1.31 5.14
CA ILE A 128 -12.53 0.51 5.65
C ILE A 128 -13.31 1.25 6.75
N THR A 129 -12.64 1.97 7.65
CA THR A 129 -13.30 2.78 8.69
C THR A 129 -14.13 3.89 8.07
N ARG A 130 -13.53 4.66 7.18
CA ARG A 130 -14.21 5.76 6.48
C ARG A 130 -15.41 5.25 5.68
N TYR A 131 -15.27 4.14 4.94
CA TYR A 131 -16.37 3.51 4.21
C TYR A 131 -17.52 3.15 5.14
N CYS A 132 -17.23 2.47 6.27
CA CYS A 132 -18.23 2.06 7.25
C CYS A 132 -18.98 3.27 7.84
N ASP A 133 -18.29 4.36 8.11
CA ASP A 133 -18.88 5.56 8.73
C ASP A 133 -19.69 6.37 7.74
N GLU A 134 -19.18 6.60 6.53
CA GLU A 134 -19.90 7.32 5.46
C GLU A 134 -21.19 6.59 5.05
N ARG A 135 -21.15 5.25 4.99
CA ARG A 135 -22.32 4.40 4.67
C ARG A 135 -23.20 4.10 5.88
N ARG A 136 -22.78 4.50 7.09
CA ARG A 136 -23.47 4.22 8.37
C ARG A 136 -23.79 2.74 8.53
N LEU A 137 -22.81 1.88 8.21
CA LEU A 137 -22.99 0.44 8.28
C LEU A 137 -23.31 0.00 9.70
N SER A 138 -24.25 -0.95 9.82
CA SER A 138 -24.55 -1.67 11.05
C SER A 138 -23.34 -2.51 11.52
N VAL A 139 -23.40 -2.98 12.75
CA VAL A 139 -22.36 -3.86 13.31
C VAL A 139 -22.20 -5.13 12.47
N ASP A 140 -23.31 -5.73 12.05
CA ASP A 140 -23.29 -6.98 11.25
C ASP A 140 -22.63 -6.76 9.88
N GLU A 141 -22.96 -5.66 9.19
CA GLU A 141 -22.32 -5.29 7.91
C GLU A 141 -20.82 -5.01 8.06
N ARG A 142 -20.40 -4.37 9.16
CA ARG A 142 -18.98 -4.17 9.47
C ARG A 142 -18.26 -5.51 9.73
N LEU A 143 -18.91 -6.42 10.43
CA LEU A 143 -18.38 -7.78 10.69
C LEU A 143 -18.24 -8.58 9.40
N GLU A 144 -19.19 -8.49 8.47
CA GLU A 144 -19.09 -9.14 7.17
C GLU A 144 -17.87 -8.66 6.37
N LEU A 145 -17.62 -7.33 6.34
CA LEU A 145 -16.42 -6.78 5.72
C LEU A 145 -15.15 -7.30 6.41
N PHE A 146 -15.14 -7.32 7.75
CA PHE A 146 -14.01 -7.79 8.53
C PHE A 146 -13.72 -9.27 8.32
N ILE A 147 -14.73 -10.12 8.20
CA ILE A 147 -14.57 -11.54 7.87
C ILE A 147 -13.84 -11.71 6.53
N ARG A 148 -14.19 -10.91 5.51
CA ARG A 148 -13.49 -10.96 4.21
C ARG A 148 -12.03 -10.52 4.32
N VAL A 149 -11.72 -9.53 5.16
CA VAL A 149 -10.34 -9.16 5.49
C VAL A 149 -9.60 -10.33 6.12
N CYS A 150 -10.23 -11.02 7.10
CA CYS A 150 -9.64 -12.20 7.75
C CYS A 150 -9.34 -13.33 6.74
N HIS A 151 -10.21 -13.57 5.77
CA HIS A 151 -9.95 -14.54 4.71
C HIS A 151 -8.75 -14.15 3.85
N GLY A 152 -8.61 -12.87 3.51
CA GLY A 152 -7.42 -12.36 2.81
C GLY A 152 -6.13 -12.58 3.61
N VAL A 153 -6.15 -12.24 4.91
CA VAL A 153 -5.00 -12.44 5.80
C VAL A 153 -4.67 -13.93 5.93
N GLN A 154 -5.67 -14.79 6.12
CA GLN A 154 -5.49 -16.24 6.18
C GLN A 154 -4.85 -16.77 4.90
N HIS A 155 -5.32 -16.33 3.72
CA HIS A 155 -4.73 -16.72 2.45
C HIS A 155 -3.24 -16.35 2.35
N ALA A 156 -2.87 -15.16 2.81
CA ALA A 156 -1.47 -14.74 2.84
C ALA A 156 -0.64 -15.62 3.81
N HIS A 157 -1.15 -15.88 5.01
CA HIS A 157 -0.49 -16.72 6.01
C HIS A 157 -0.26 -18.16 5.54
N GLN A 158 -1.22 -18.74 4.80
CA GLN A 158 -1.05 -20.07 4.17
C GLN A 158 0.09 -20.12 3.15
N LYS A 159 0.49 -18.96 2.63
CA LYS A 159 1.63 -18.79 1.71
C LYS A 159 2.89 -18.28 2.43
N ALA A 160 2.90 -18.33 3.77
CA ALA A 160 3.97 -17.83 4.62
C ALA A 160 4.27 -16.33 4.46
N VAL A 161 3.29 -15.54 3.96
CA VAL A 161 3.40 -14.09 3.83
C VAL A 161 2.67 -13.42 4.99
N ILE A 162 3.39 -12.62 5.77
CA ILE A 162 2.85 -11.86 6.90
C ILE A 162 2.81 -10.38 6.53
N HIS A 163 1.69 -9.71 6.80
CA HIS A 163 1.52 -8.29 6.44
C HIS A 163 2.41 -7.34 7.24
N ARG A 164 2.61 -7.58 8.53
CA ARG A 164 3.46 -6.82 9.48
C ARG A 164 3.06 -5.37 9.77
N ASP A 165 2.11 -4.80 9.05
CA ASP A 165 1.58 -3.43 9.24
C ASP A 165 0.09 -3.37 8.89
N LEU A 166 -0.68 -4.40 9.33
CA LEU A 166 -2.11 -4.42 9.09
C LEU A 166 -2.80 -3.41 10.01
N LYS A 167 -3.49 -2.45 9.39
CA LYS A 167 -4.24 -1.39 10.06
C LYS A 167 -5.37 -0.90 9.16
N PRO A 168 -6.38 -0.21 9.68
CA PRO A 168 -7.54 0.22 8.89
C PRO A 168 -7.18 1.03 7.64
N SER A 169 -6.15 1.89 7.71
CA SER A 169 -5.69 2.69 6.57
C SER A 169 -5.06 1.86 5.44
N ASN A 170 -4.65 0.61 5.72
CA ASN A 170 -4.13 -0.33 4.73
C ASN A 170 -5.22 -1.30 4.21
N ILE A 171 -6.48 -1.01 4.48
CA ILE A 171 -7.63 -1.75 3.97
C ILE A 171 -8.55 -0.75 3.29
N LEU A 172 -8.61 -0.78 1.98
CA LEU A 172 -9.50 0.06 1.17
C LEU A 172 -10.74 -0.73 0.76
N VAL A 173 -11.86 -0.03 0.53
CA VAL A 173 -13.09 -0.69 0.08
C VAL A 173 -13.49 -0.16 -1.28
N VAL A 174 -13.68 -1.07 -2.23
CA VAL A 174 -14.20 -0.77 -3.57
C VAL A 174 -15.56 -1.40 -3.75
N GLU A 175 -16.39 -0.79 -4.59
CA GLU A 175 -17.66 -1.38 -5.00
C GLU A 175 -17.44 -2.21 -6.27
N GLN A 176 -17.73 -3.51 -6.21
CA GLN A 176 -17.67 -4.41 -7.36
C GLN A 176 -19.03 -5.11 -7.50
N ASP A 177 -19.68 -4.94 -8.64
CA ASP A 177 -21.02 -5.52 -8.91
C ASP A 177 -22.06 -5.16 -7.82
N GLY A 178 -21.99 -3.94 -7.29
CA GLY A 178 -22.88 -3.47 -6.22
C GLY A 178 -22.60 -4.06 -4.84
N ARG A 179 -21.44 -4.70 -4.64
CA ARG A 179 -21.02 -5.25 -3.35
C ARG A 179 -19.73 -4.61 -2.87
N PRO A 180 -19.61 -4.27 -1.58
CA PRO A 180 -18.38 -3.75 -1.02
C PRO A 180 -17.33 -4.88 -0.90
N VAL A 181 -16.16 -4.66 -1.50
CA VAL A 181 -15.04 -5.59 -1.46
C VAL A 181 -13.87 -4.91 -0.75
N PRO A 182 -13.46 -5.38 0.44
CA PRO A 182 -12.28 -4.87 1.10
C PRO A 182 -11.03 -5.38 0.37
N LYS A 183 -10.06 -4.50 0.16
CA LYS A 183 -8.77 -4.76 -0.46
C LYS A 183 -7.66 -4.41 0.51
N ILE A 184 -6.88 -5.40 0.95
CA ILE A 184 -5.69 -5.20 1.76
C ILE A 184 -4.59 -4.74 0.81
N ILE A 185 -4.05 -3.55 1.07
CA ILE A 185 -2.94 -2.97 0.33
C ILE A 185 -1.65 -3.04 1.16
N ASP A 186 -0.51 -2.86 0.51
CA ASP A 186 0.79 -2.64 1.15
C ASP A 186 1.22 -3.76 2.12
N PHE A 187 1.11 -5.02 1.69
CA PHE A 187 1.76 -6.11 2.42
C PHE A 187 3.22 -5.75 2.71
N GLY A 188 3.63 -5.79 3.97
CA GLY A 188 4.83 -5.19 4.58
C GLY A 188 6.19 -5.49 3.95
N VAL A 189 6.25 -5.43 2.62
CA VAL A 189 7.43 -5.65 1.78
C VAL A 189 8.63 -4.86 2.28
N ALA A 190 8.43 -3.60 2.66
CA ALA A 190 9.50 -2.75 3.13
C ALA A 190 9.99 -3.09 4.55
N LYS A 191 9.14 -3.66 5.44
CA LYS A 191 9.56 -4.10 6.78
C LYS A 191 10.31 -5.43 6.75
N ALA A 192 10.01 -6.32 5.79
CA ALA A 192 10.78 -7.54 5.58
C ALA A 192 12.23 -7.23 5.16
N THR A 193 12.40 -6.15 4.43
CA THR A 193 13.70 -5.68 3.95
C THR A 193 14.50 -4.91 5.01
N ALA A 194 13.86 -4.34 6.04
CA ALA A 194 14.50 -3.50 7.06
C ALA A 194 15.04 -4.28 8.28
N GLN A 195 14.72 -5.58 8.44
CA GLN A 195 15.26 -6.38 9.56
C GLN A 195 16.71 -6.72 9.31
N ARG A 196 17.61 -6.14 10.13
CA ARG A 196 19.04 -6.51 10.17
C ARG A 196 19.19 -7.98 10.62
N PRO A 197 20.20 -8.71 10.10
CA PRO A 197 20.48 -10.10 10.50
C PRO A 197 20.80 -10.27 12.01
N SER A 198 21.14 -9.18 12.71
CA SER A 198 21.43 -9.19 14.15
C SER A 198 20.21 -9.46 15.03
N ASP A 199 19.00 -9.38 14.49
CA ASP A 199 17.77 -9.63 15.24
C ASP A 199 17.19 -11.03 15.02
N ALA A 200 17.96 -11.94 14.40
CA ALA A 200 17.59 -13.34 14.18
C ALA A 200 17.53 -14.18 15.47
N THR A 201 17.84 -13.60 16.62
CA THR A 201 17.45 -14.18 17.89
C THR A 201 16.10 -13.61 18.28
N MET A 202 15.04 -14.26 17.81
CA MET A 202 13.68 -14.07 18.31
C MET A 202 13.62 -14.51 19.77
N VAL A 203 14.28 -13.80 20.64
CA VAL A 203 13.88 -13.75 22.04
C VAL A 203 12.83 -12.65 22.14
N THR A 204 11.58 -13.06 21.97
CA THR A 204 10.43 -12.23 22.37
C THR A 204 10.66 -11.93 23.85
N ARG A 205 11.18 -10.74 24.15
CA ARG A 205 11.19 -10.26 25.54
C ARG A 205 9.73 -10.21 25.96
N GLN A 206 9.39 -11.01 26.96
CA GLN A 206 8.07 -11.07 27.56
C GLN A 206 7.59 -9.64 27.86
N GLY A 207 6.50 -9.19 27.20
CA GLY A 207 5.90 -7.87 27.42
C GLY A 207 6.06 -6.85 26.28
N GLN A 208 6.68 -7.16 25.17
CA GLN A 208 6.78 -6.23 24.03
C GLN A 208 5.67 -6.50 23.01
N TRP A 209 4.74 -5.57 22.88
CA TRP A 209 3.68 -5.61 21.85
C TRP A 209 4.28 -5.26 20.48
N ILE A 210 4.07 -6.12 19.50
CA ILE A 210 4.43 -5.87 18.10
C ILE A 210 3.15 -5.49 17.37
N GLY A 211 2.98 -4.19 17.11
CA GLY A 211 1.82 -3.65 16.41
C GLY A 211 1.80 -2.13 16.48
N THR A 212 0.96 -1.50 15.68
CA THR A 212 0.67 -0.08 15.77
C THR A 212 -0.51 0.10 16.73
N LEU A 213 -0.32 0.81 17.84
CA LEU A 213 -1.41 1.29 18.69
C LEU A 213 -1.86 2.64 18.09
N GLU A 214 -3.06 2.69 17.56
CA GLU A 214 -3.78 3.92 17.23
C GLU A 214 -4.84 4.20 18.29
#